data_8df529a09376d223f4768eb9639fe84f
#
_entry.id   8df529a09376d223f4768eb9639fe84f
#
_cell.length_a   1.000
_cell.length_b   1.000
_cell.length_c   1.000
_cell.angle_alpha   90.00
_cell.angle_beta   90.00
_cell.angle_gamma   90.00
#
_symmetry.space_group_name_H-M   'P 1'
#
loop_
_entity.id
_entity.type
_entity.pdbx_description
1 polymer ?
#
loop_
_entity_poly.entity_id
_entity_poly.type
_entity_poly.pdbx_seq_one_letter_code
_entity_poly.pdbx_strand_id
1 'polypeptide(L)'
;MGATKKNLSRRSFIGTSVAIAAGLSLAGGKLWGAPAYIPNLLSPNFTINGVQLGVITYSFREMENQSAEAILQYTLDCGITSIELMGSTAESFNGRPENKMDRRKFYMLSRKARKNKLTKDQEKELADLKNQQTSYDKEIEAWGKNRSLDGFTKLRKMYNDAGVQIYAFKPDYLLSKKNSDANIVYAMKAGKLLGASHVTLELPRDTAHTLRLGKMAEKNDIHVAYHGHEQQNPTWWDSALSQSPNNAMNIDLGHYVAAGNEAPLQILKDKHQHILSMHVKDRQNPGNGKNNMPFGKGDTPIVEALQLMRDEKYTFAATIEYEYKTPENSTIIDEIKKSIAYCKDALES
;
A
#
# COMPACT_ATOMS: atom_id res chain seq x y z
N MET A 1 0.10 16.91 59.34
CA MET A 1 0.82 15.70 58.90
C MET A 1 1.16 15.88 57.45
N GLY A 2 2.44 16.08 57.17
CA GLY A 2 2.92 16.53 55.85
C GLY A 2 3.09 15.40 54.85
N ALA A 3 2.68 15.62 53.62
CA ALA A 3 2.95 14.76 52.48
C ALA A 3 4.30 15.14 51.86
N THR A 4 5.27 14.26 51.95
CA THR A 4 6.60 14.40 51.38
C THR A 4 6.55 14.21 49.87
N LYS A 5 6.84 15.24 49.10
CA LYS A 5 7.13 15.16 47.64
C LYS A 5 8.50 14.50 47.47
N LYS A 6 8.51 13.32 46.84
CA LYS A 6 9.76 12.70 46.37
C LYS A 6 10.19 13.38 45.06
N ASN A 7 11.27 14.15 45.14
CA ASN A 7 11.96 14.69 43.97
C ASN A 7 12.71 13.55 43.25
N LEU A 8 12.31 13.24 42.01
CA LEU A 8 13.05 12.36 41.11
C LEU A 8 14.32 13.09 40.64
N SER A 9 15.48 12.54 40.92
CA SER A 9 16.76 13.14 40.59
C SER A 9 17.06 13.00 39.09
N ARG A 10 17.75 14.00 38.51
CA ARG A 10 18.21 14.01 37.11
C ARG A 10 19.06 12.77 36.70
N ARG A 11 19.63 12.04 37.65
CA ARG A 11 20.40 10.81 37.39
C ARG A 11 19.54 9.61 37.01
N SER A 12 18.29 9.51 37.45
CA SER A 12 17.39 8.41 37.11
C SER A 12 16.84 8.54 35.67
N PHE A 13 16.78 9.76 35.14
CA PHE A 13 16.33 10.01 33.76
C PHE A 13 17.39 9.63 32.72
N ILE A 14 18.68 9.79 33.01
CA ILE A 14 19.79 9.46 32.11
C ILE A 14 20.04 7.94 32.04
N GLY A 15 19.77 7.20 33.13
CA GLY A 15 19.96 5.75 33.18
C GLY A 15 18.99 4.94 32.29
N THR A 16 17.79 5.46 32.06
CA THR A 16 16.76 4.76 31.23
C THR A 16 16.93 5.01 29.73
N SER A 17 17.57 6.14 29.37
CA SER A 17 17.78 6.49 27.95
C SER A 17 18.98 5.76 27.32
N VAL A 18 19.93 5.24 28.11
CA VAL A 18 21.14 4.57 27.59
C VAL A 18 20.91 3.07 27.30
N ALA A 19 19.94 2.44 27.95
CA ALA A 19 19.67 1.01 27.75
C ALA A 19 18.97 0.67 26.42
N ILE A 20 18.36 1.66 25.75
CA ILE A 20 17.65 1.45 24.46
C ILE A 20 18.60 1.64 23.27
N ALA A 21 19.68 2.39 23.42
CA ALA A 21 20.65 2.63 22.33
C ALA A 21 21.66 1.48 22.11
N ALA A 22 21.80 0.55 23.08
CA ALA A 22 22.81 -0.52 23.01
C ALA A 22 22.38 -1.78 22.24
N GLY A 23 21.10 -1.90 21.86
CA GLY A 23 20.56 -3.07 21.15
C GLY A 23 20.66 -3.02 19.63
N LEU A 24 21.00 -1.87 19.02
CA LEU A 24 20.95 -1.66 17.57
C LEU A 24 22.32 -1.58 16.87
N SER A 25 23.44 -1.76 17.60
CA SER A 25 24.79 -1.53 17.06
C SER A 25 25.50 -2.76 16.49
N LEU A 26 24.83 -3.90 16.28
CA LEU A 26 25.48 -5.16 15.80
C LEU A 26 25.23 -5.49 14.33
N ALA A 27 24.59 -4.62 13.55
CA ALA A 27 24.55 -4.75 12.09
C ALA A 27 25.30 -3.55 11.49
N GLY A 28 26.50 -3.79 10.97
CA GLY A 28 27.43 -2.79 10.44
C GLY A 28 26.91 -2.06 9.21
N GLY A 29 25.92 -1.23 9.34
CA GLY A 29 25.45 -0.26 8.37
C GLY A 29 25.31 1.09 9.06
N LYS A 30 25.77 2.19 8.43
CA LYS A 30 25.58 3.55 8.93
C LYS A 30 24.08 3.84 9.01
N LEU A 31 23.49 3.67 10.19
CA LEU A 31 22.16 4.16 10.50
C LEU A 31 22.20 5.68 10.51
N TRP A 32 21.65 6.33 9.53
CA TRP A 32 21.24 7.73 9.63
C TRP A 32 20.21 7.79 10.75
N GLY A 33 20.48 8.65 11.74
CA GLY A 33 19.80 8.70 13.03
C GLY A 33 18.33 8.33 12.97
N ALA A 34 18.01 7.14 13.44
CA ALA A 34 16.62 6.76 13.68
C ALA A 34 16.02 7.74 14.69
N PRO A 35 14.87 8.37 14.40
CA PRO A 35 14.20 9.19 15.38
C PRO A 35 13.92 8.34 16.62
N ALA A 36 14.03 8.94 17.78
CA ALA A 36 13.74 8.26 19.04
C ALA A 36 12.29 7.76 18.96
N TYR A 37 12.12 6.45 18.82
CA TYR A 37 10.83 5.78 18.85
C TYR A 37 10.17 6.07 20.19
N ILE A 38 8.97 6.66 20.15
CA ILE A 38 8.14 6.91 21.34
C ILE A 38 7.01 5.86 21.32
N PRO A 39 7.18 4.71 21.99
CA PRO A 39 6.30 3.53 21.87
C PRO A 39 4.84 3.73 22.30
N ASN A 40 4.53 4.84 22.98
CA ASN A 40 3.27 5.00 23.71
C ASN A 40 2.29 6.01 23.10
N LEU A 41 2.53 6.50 21.87
CA LEU A 41 1.66 7.51 21.28
C LEU A 41 0.81 7.01 20.09
N LEU A 42 1.11 5.85 19.54
CA LEU A 42 0.36 5.31 18.42
C LEU A 42 -0.38 4.03 18.84
N SER A 43 -1.67 3.99 18.62
CA SER A 43 -2.45 2.76 18.79
C SER A 43 -1.90 1.65 17.90
N PRO A 44 -1.73 0.41 18.38
CA PRO A 44 -1.53 -0.72 17.48
C PRO A 44 -2.61 -0.70 16.39
N ASN A 45 -2.22 -0.87 15.13
CA ASN A 45 -3.11 -0.84 13.95
C ASN A 45 -3.74 0.54 13.66
N PHE A 46 -3.26 1.62 14.24
CA PHE A 46 -3.76 2.99 14.05
C PHE A 46 -5.29 3.06 13.98
N THR A 47 -5.95 2.62 15.05
CA THR A 47 -7.41 2.55 15.13
C THR A 47 -7.97 3.78 15.85
N ILE A 48 -8.97 4.44 15.26
CA ILE A 48 -9.70 5.58 15.82
C ILE A 48 -11.18 5.20 15.91
N ASN A 49 -11.74 5.22 17.10
CA ASN A 49 -13.14 4.85 17.38
C ASN A 49 -13.58 3.54 16.70
N GLY A 50 -12.70 2.53 16.67
CA GLY A 50 -12.97 1.21 16.10
C GLY A 50 -12.64 1.09 14.60
N VAL A 51 -12.34 2.18 13.90
CA VAL A 51 -11.97 2.15 12.48
C VAL A 51 -10.45 2.15 12.34
N GLN A 52 -9.90 1.13 11.67
CA GLN A 52 -8.48 1.07 11.33
C GLN A 52 -8.20 2.01 10.16
N LEU A 53 -7.32 3.01 10.37
CA LEU A 53 -6.78 3.83 9.29
C LEU A 53 -5.42 3.28 8.87
N GLY A 54 -5.16 3.27 7.56
CA GLY A 54 -3.90 2.89 6.97
C GLY A 54 -3.52 3.82 5.82
N VAL A 55 -2.33 3.59 5.27
CA VAL A 55 -1.88 4.22 4.03
C VAL A 55 -1.37 3.14 3.07
N ILE A 56 -1.74 3.22 1.79
CA ILE A 56 -1.06 2.43 0.77
C ILE A 56 0.28 3.08 0.44
N THR A 57 1.36 2.29 0.42
CA THR A 57 2.71 2.83 0.20
C THR A 57 2.94 3.34 -1.23
N TYR A 58 2.01 3.09 -2.16
CA TYR A 58 1.94 3.77 -3.46
C TYR A 58 1.83 5.30 -3.33
N SER A 59 1.28 5.79 -2.23
CA SER A 59 1.24 7.23 -1.90
C SER A 59 2.63 7.88 -1.86
N PHE A 60 3.69 7.10 -1.62
CA PHE A 60 5.09 7.56 -1.60
C PHE A 60 5.83 7.38 -2.93
N ARG A 61 5.14 7.01 -4.03
CA ARG A 61 5.74 6.66 -5.33
C ARG A 61 6.64 7.74 -5.95
N GLU A 62 6.41 9.00 -5.60
CA GLU A 62 7.20 10.14 -6.09
C GLU A 62 8.36 10.53 -5.13
N MET A 63 8.48 9.87 -3.98
CA MET A 63 9.62 10.02 -3.09
C MET A 63 10.85 9.36 -3.73
N GLU A 64 12.03 9.98 -3.55
CA GLU A 64 13.26 9.54 -4.21
C GLU A 64 13.69 8.12 -3.80
N ASN A 65 13.65 7.82 -2.51
CA ASN A 65 14.07 6.53 -1.99
C ASN A 65 12.87 5.60 -1.79
N GLN A 66 12.86 4.47 -2.50
CA GLN A 66 11.80 3.46 -2.44
C GLN A 66 12.22 2.19 -1.68
N SER A 67 13.34 2.22 -0.93
CA SER A 67 13.75 1.11 -0.09
C SER A 67 12.73 0.84 1.03
N ALA A 68 12.73 -0.38 1.55
CA ALA A 68 11.82 -0.75 2.63
C ALA A 68 12.04 0.10 3.90
N GLU A 69 13.29 0.44 4.19
CA GLU A 69 13.67 1.31 5.31
C GLU A 69 13.15 2.73 5.12
N ALA A 70 13.25 3.28 3.90
CA ALA A 70 12.73 4.61 3.60
C ALA A 70 11.21 4.67 3.66
N ILE A 71 10.51 3.67 3.12
CA ILE A 71 9.05 3.57 3.18
C ILE A 71 8.58 3.45 4.64
N LEU A 72 9.29 2.67 5.48
CA LEU A 72 9.03 2.63 6.91
C LEU A 72 9.16 4.01 7.56
N GLN A 73 10.26 4.72 7.25
CA GLN A 73 10.48 6.07 7.78
C GLN A 73 9.38 7.04 7.34
N TYR A 74 9.00 7.05 6.07
CA TYR A 74 7.91 7.90 5.57
C TYR A 74 6.57 7.59 6.25
N THR A 75 6.31 6.31 6.52
CA THR A 75 5.12 5.88 7.28
C THR A 75 5.12 6.46 8.69
N LEU A 76 6.25 6.36 9.38
CA LEU A 76 6.43 6.93 10.73
C LEU A 76 6.36 8.45 10.73
N ASP A 77 6.95 9.11 9.74
CA ASP A 77 6.90 10.57 9.58
C ASP A 77 5.47 11.07 9.36
N CYS A 78 4.61 10.28 8.71
CA CYS A 78 3.18 10.57 8.58
C CYS A 78 2.43 10.38 9.91
N GLY A 79 3.00 9.68 10.89
CA GLY A 79 2.34 9.37 12.15
C GLY A 79 1.30 8.26 12.06
N ILE A 80 1.44 7.32 11.11
CA ILE A 80 0.54 6.18 10.90
C ILE A 80 1.29 4.85 11.11
N THR A 81 0.59 3.84 11.62
CA THR A 81 1.22 2.55 11.98
C THR A 81 0.61 1.35 11.25
N SER A 82 -0.13 1.60 10.18
CA SER A 82 -0.87 0.56 9.45
C SER A 82 -0.76 0.81 7.95
N ILE A 83 -0.31 -0.20 7.19
CA ILE A 83 -0.04 -0.02 5.76
C ILE A 83 -0.55 -1.16 4.88
N GLU A 84 -0.93 -0.79 3.64
CA GLU A 84 -0.95 -1.67 2.49
C GLU A 84 0.39 -1.52 1.76
N LEU A 85 1.20 -2.59 1.73
CA LEU A 85 2.57 -2.56 1.22
C LEU A 85 2.61 -2.92 -0.27
N MET A 86 3.27 -2.06 -1.07
CA MET A 86 3.55 -2.36 -2.48
C MET A 86 4.58 -3.48 -2.65
N GLY A 87 4.36 -4.33 -3.64
CA GLY A 87 5.18 -5.49 -3.94
C GLY A 87 6.60 -5.15 -4.34
N SER A 88 6.81 -4.06 -5.08
CA SER A 88 8.15 -3.62 -5.51
C SER A 88 9.09 -3.40 -4.33
N THR A 89 8.65 -2.74 -3.28
CA THR A 89 9.42 -2.50 -2.06
C THR A 89 9.76 -3.82 -1.35
N ALA A 90 8.75 -4.68 -1.16
CA ALA A 90 8.93 -5.96 -0.45
C ALA A 90 9.83 -6.93 -1.23
N GLU A 91 9.67 -7.02 -2.54
CA GLU A 91 10.49 -7.90 -3.39
C GLU A 91 11.93 -7.40 -3.49
N SER A 92 12.14 -6.07 -3.60
CA SER A 92 13.48 -5.48 -3.60
C SER A 92 14.21 -5.81 -2.29
N PHE A 93 13.55 -5.66 -1.14
CA PHE A 93 14.10 -6.07 0.15
C PHE A 93 14.41 -7.58 0.21
N ASN A 94 13.62 -8.40 -0.46
CA ASN A 94 13.84 -9.86 -0.59
C ASN A 94 14.88 -10.22 -1.68
N GLY A 95 15.66 -9.26 -2.16
CA GLY A 95 16.78 -9.47 -3.08
C GLY A 95 16.42 -9.55 -4.55
N ARG A 96 15.24 -9.04 -4.96
CA ARG A 96 14.90 -8.90 -6.38
C ARG A 96 15.88 -7.94 -7.05
N PRO A 97 16.46 -8.31 -8.20
CA PRO A 97 17.32 -7.42 -8.98
C PRO A 97 16.64 -6.11 -9.32
N GLU A 98 17.40 -5.02 -9.23
CA GLU A 98 16.94 -3.68 -9.61
C GLU A 98 16.90 -3.54 -11.14
N ASN A 99 15.81 -2.99 -11.66
CA ASN A 99 15.76 -2.61 -13.08
C ASN A 99 16.35 -1.21 -13.27
N LYS A 100 17.58 -1.15 -13.77
CA LYS A 100 18.31 0.10 -14.03
C LYS A 100 17.93 0.78 -15.35
N MET A 101 17.07 0.15 -16.15
CA MET A 101 16.61 0.71 -17.43
C MET A 101 15.71 1.92 -17.20
N ASP A 102 15.93 3.00 -17.96
CA ASP A 102 14.99 4.12 -18.01
C ASP A 102 13.67 3.70 -18.67
N ARG A 103 12.72 3.24 -17.85
CA ARG A 103 11.40 2.77 -18.27
C ARG A 103 10.61 3.88 -18.98
N ARG A 104 10.69 5.13 -18.50
CA ARG A 104 9.97 6.26 -19.10
C ARG A 104 10.44 6.51 -20.53
N LYS A 105 11.74 6.53 -20.74
CA LYS A 105 12.36 6.69 -22.04
C LYS A 105 12.04 5.51 -22.97
N PHE A 106 12.11 4.29 -22.45
CA PHE A 106 11.73 3.08 -23.18
C PHE A 106 10.28 3.16 -23.69
N TYR A 107 9.31 3.52 -22.84
CA TYR A 107 7.91 3.67 -23.26
C TYR A 107 7.71 4.79 -24.28
N MET A 108 8.37 5.92 -24.07
CA MET A 108 8.30 7.06 -25.00
C MET A 108 8.83 6.68 -26.38
N LEU A 109 10.00 6.07 -26.46
CA LEU A 109 10.61 5.64 -27.73
C LEU A 109 9.80 4.49 -28.39
N SER A 110 9.33 3.52 -27.61
CA SER A 110 8.46 2.46 -28.11
C SER A 110 7.16 2.99 -28.70
N ARG A 111 6.57 4.04 -28.09
CA ARG A 111 5.37 4.71 -28.65
C ARG A 111 5.67 5.46 -29.95
N LYS A 112 6.84 6.12 -30.05
CA LYS A 112 7.30 6.79 -31.28
C LYS A 112 7.57 5.76 -32.39
N ALA A 113 8.20 4.63 -32.07
CA ALA A 113 8.47 3.54 -33.00
C ALA A 113 7.20 3.01 -33.68
N ARG A 114 6.11 2.79 -32.91
CA ARG A 114 4.82 2.35 -33.45
C ARG A 114 4.21 3.31 -34.48
N LYS A 115 4.66 4.58 -34.48
CA LYS A 115 4.20 5.62 -35.41
C LYS A 115 5.20 5.92 -36.51
N ASN A 116 6.28 5.11 -36.64
CA ASN A 116 7.40 5.33 -37.56
C ASN A 116 8.02 6.74 -37.43
N LYS A 117 8.19 7.25 -36.20
CA LYS A 117 8.65 8.63 -35.90
C LYS A 117 9.99 8.67 -35.17
N LEU A 118 10.80 7.60 -35.24
CA LEU A 118 12.13 7.58 -34.66
C LEU A 118 13.17 8.21 -35.61
N THR A 119 14.14 8.92 -35.03
CA THR A 119 15.41 9.22 -35.70
C THR A 119 16.36 8.02 -35.58
N LYS A 120 17.43 7.97 -36.37
CA LYS A 120 18.44 6.91 -36.30
C LYS A 120 19.07 6.78 -34.90
N ASP A 121 19.32 7.89 -34.23
CA ASP A 121 19.83 7.88 -32.86
C ASP A 121 18.82 7.33 -31.86
N GLN A 122 17.54 7.66 -32.02
CA GLN A 122 16.47 7.13 -31.20
C GLN A 122 16.22 5.61 -31.45
N GLU A 123 16.45 5.14 -32.68
CA GLU A 123 16.41 3.70 -33.01
C GLU A 123 17.51 2.94 -32.26
N LYS A 124 18.75 3.47 -32.29
CA LYS A 124 19.88 2.91 -31.55
C LYS A 124 19.59 2.90 -30.06
N GLU A 125 19.13 4.00 -29.51
CA GLU A 125 18.83 4.12 -28.08
C GLU A 125 17.71 3.15 -27.66
N LEU A 126 16.65 2.98 -28.48
CA LEU A 126 15.61 2.01 -28.23
C LEU A 126 16.14 0.57 -28.27
N ALA A 127 17.09 0.27 -29.17
CA ALA A 127 17.73 -1.03 -29.25
C ALA A 127 18.55 -1.32 -27.99
N ASP A 128 19.31 -0.34 -27.49
CA ASP A 128 20.07 -0.46 -26.24
C ASP A 128 19.16 -0.67 -25.03
N LEU A 129 18.05 0.06 -24.92
CA LEU A 129 17.06 -0.15 -23.87
C LEU A 129 16.38 -1.54 -23.95
N LYS A 130 16.12 -2.05 -25.15
CA LYS A 130 15.61 -3.43 -25.35
C LYS A 130 16.63 -4.47 -24.86
N ASN A 131 17.92 -4.26 -25.14
CA ASN A 131 18.98 -5.15 -24.67
C ASN A 131 19.08 -5.12 -23.14
N GLN A 132 18.99 -3.94 -22.50
CA GLN A 132 18.93 -3.81 -21.04
C GLN A 132 17.73 -4.55 -20.46
N GLN A 133 16.54 -4.40 -21.07
CA GLN A 133 15.33 -5.15 -20.66
C GLN A 133 15.55 -6.66 -20.77
N THR A 134 16.13 -7.14 -21.87
CA THR A 134 16.41 -8.57 -22.06
C THR A 134 17.39 -9.12 -21.03
N SER A 135 18.42 -8.35 -20.67
CA SER A 135 19.37 -8.72 -19.61
C SER A 135 18.68 -8.79 -18.26
N TYR A 136 17.89 -7.78 -17.93
CA TYR A 136 17.09 -7.75 -16.70
C TYR A 136 16.11 -8.92 -16.61
N ASP A 137 15.43 -9.27 -17.71
CA ASP A 137 14.50 -10.40 -17.74
C ASP A 137 15.20 -11.73 -17.41
N LYS A 138 16.44 -11.93 -17.88
CA LYS A 138 17.26 -13.09 -17.53
C LYS A 138 17.67 -13.10 -16.06
N GLU A 139 18.02 -11.95 -15.51
CA GLU A 139 18.35 -11.82 -14.08
C GLU A 139 17.13 -12.14 -13.21
N ILE A 140 15.96 -11.63 -13.57
CA ILE A 140 14.68 -11.91 -12.89
C ILE A 140 14.33 -13.40 -12.99
N GLU A 141 14.52 -14.03 -14.15
CA GLU A 141 14.27 -15.45 -14.31
C GLU A 141 15.21 -16.30 -13.41
N ALA A 142 16.50 -15.96 -13.39
CA ALA A 142 17.48 -16.64 -12.54
C ALA A 142 17.18 -16.45 -11.05
N TRP A 143 16.87 -15.24 -10.63
CA TRP A 143 16.44 -14.94 -9.27
C TRP A 143 15.16 -15.69 -8.92
N GLY A 144 14.16 -15.69 -9.80
CA GLY A 144 12.88 -16.35 -9.60
C GLY A 144 12.97 -17.86 -9.34
N LYS A 145 13.98 -18.54 -9.91
CA LYS A 145 14.24 -19.98 -9.70
C LYS A 145 14.75 -20.28 -8.28
N ASN A 146 15.46 -19.33 -7.65
CA ASN A 146 16.18 -19.54 -6.39
C ASN A 146 15.73 -18.59 -5.28
N ARG A 147 14.71 -17.76 -5.49
CA ARG A 147 14.26 -16.75 -4.53
C ARG A 147 13.77 -17.41 -3.24
N SER A 148 14.27 -16.89 -2.10
CA SER A 148 13.81 -17.25 -0.77
C SER A 148 12.54 -16.46 -0.41
N LEU A 149 11.87 -16.92 0.64
CA LEU A 149 10.78 -16.19 1.32
C LEU A 149 11.26 -15.51 2.60
N ASP A 150 12.51 -15.71 3.02
CA ASP A 150 13.04 -15.27 4.32
C ASP A 150 13.06 -13.75 4.47
N GLY A 151 13.26 -13.02 3.37
CA GLY A 151 13.24 -11.56 3.37
C GLY A 151 11.90 -10.99 3.84
N PHE A 152 10.77 -11.62 3.51
CA PHE A 152 9.45 -11.13 3.94
C PHE A 152 9.26 -11.25 5.45
N THR A 153 9.75 -12.33 6.07
CA THR A 153 9.72 -12.47 7.53
C THR A 153 10.60 -11.42 8.22
N LYS A 154 11.79 -11.14 7.65
CA LYS A 154 12.69 -10.09 8.15
C LYS A 154 12.07 -8.70 7.99
N LEU A 155 11.44 -8.45 6.86
CA LEU A 155 10.74 -7.20 6.57
C LEU A 155 9.59 -6.97 7.56
N ARG A 156 8.73 -7.98 7.75
CA ARG A 156 7.68 -7.94 8.78
C ARG A 156 8.24 -7.61 10.16
N LYS A 157 9.33 -8.29 10.55
CA LYS A 157 9.96 -8.05 11.85
C LYS A 157 10.44 -6.60 11.97
N MET A 158 11.11 -6.05 10.95
CA MET A 158 11.59 -4.67 10.93
C MET A 158 10.44 -3.66 11.12
N TYR A 159 9.33 -3.86 10.42
CA TYR A 159 8.16 -2.98 10.53
C TYR A 159 7.47 -3.14 11.89
N ASN A 160 7.27 -4.36 12.36
CA ASN A 160 6.65 -4.61 13.66
C ASN A 160 7.49 -4.09 14.84
N ASP A 161 8.83 -4.20 14.77
CA ASP A 161 9.74 -3.65 15.78
C ASP A 161 9.63 -2.11 15.87
N ALA A 162 9.28 -1.46 14.74
CA ALA A 162 8.99 -0.02 14.67
C ALA A 162 7.51 0.32 14.97
N GLY A 163 6.68 -0.66 15.32
CA GLY A 163 5.26 -0.47 15.63
C GLY A 163 4.36 -0.37 14.40
N VAL A 164 4.85 -0.68 13.19
CA VAL A 164 4.06 -0.62 11.95
C VAL A 164 3.58 -2.01 11.56
N GLN A 165 2.28 -2.15 11.28
CA GLN A 165 1.65 -3.37 10.81
C GLN A 165 1.40 -3.30 9.30
N ILE A 166 1.74 -4.39 8.60
CA ILE A 166 1.38 -4.62 7.21
C ILE A 166 0.09 -5.44 7.21
N TYR A 167 -1.08 -4.81 6.91
CA TYR A 167 -2.37 -5.51 6.91
C TYR A 167 -2.78 -6.02 5.54
N ALA A 168 -2.25 -5.41 4.46
CA ALA A 168 -2.49 -5.81 3.07
C ALA A 168 -1.19 -5.76 2.27
N PHE A 169 -1.11 -6.57 1.22
CA PHE A 169 0.06 -6.65 0.35
C PHE A 169 -0.36 -6.63 -1.12
N LYS A 170 0.21 -5.69 -1.90
CA LYS A 170 -0.04 -5.57 -3.34
C LYS A 170 1.16 -6.12 -4.13
N PRO A 171 1.20 -7.44 -4.44
CA PRO A 171 2.34 -8.10 -5.09
C PRO A 171 2.46 -7.79 -6.58
N ASP A 172 1.88 -6.68 -7.06
CA ASP A 172 1.94 -6.19 -8.43
C ASP A 172 1.56 -7.26 -9.47
N TYR A 173 2.46 -7.49 -10.44
CA TYR A 173 2.24 -8.39 -11.57
C TYR A 173 2.25 -9.88 -11.21
N LEU A 174 2.73 -10.28 -10.02
CA LEU A 174 2.85 -11.70 -9.65
C LEU A 174 1.52 -12.45 -9.62
N LEU A 175 0.42 -11.75 -9.39
CA LEU A 175 -0.93 -12.33 -9.41
C LEU A 175 -1.57 -12.31 -10.82
N SER A 176 -0.88 -11.83 -11.87
CA SER A 176 -1.45 -11.78 -13.20
C SER A 176 -1.67 -13.17 -13.81
N LYS A 177 -2.65 -13.29 -14.72
CA LYS A 177 -2.98 -14.58 -15.37
C LYS A 177 -1.85 -15.20 -16.19
N LYS A 178 -0.85 -14.40 -16.56
CA LYS A 178 0.33 -14.85 -17.31
C LYS A 178 1.33 -15.61 -16.44
N ASN A 179 1.23 -15.48 -15.13
CA ASN A 179 2.14 -16.13 -14.20
C ASN A 179 1.81 -17.61 -13.99
N SER A 180 2.84 -18.39 -13.72
CA SER A 180 2.70 -19.76 -13.26
C SER A 180 2.04 -19.83 -11.89
N ASP A 181 1.46 -20.98 -11.55
CA ASP A 181 0.92 -21.24 -10.22
C ASP A 181 1.99 -21.04 -9.12
N ALA A 182 3.23 -21.44 -9.39
CA ALA A 182 4.34 -21.25 -8.46
C ALA A 182 4.57 -19.75 -8.13
N ASN A 183 4.48 -18.86 -9.12
CA ASN A 183 4.61 -17.41 -8.90
C ASN A 183 3.45 -16.83 -8.10
N ILE A 184 2.23 -17.27 -8.39
CA ILE A 184 1.03 -16.86 -7.65
C ILE A 184 1.10 -17.33 -6.20
N VAL A 185 1.46 -18.61 -5.97
CA VAL A 185 1.66 -19.17 -4.62
C VAL A 185 2.75 -18.42 -3.86
N TYR A 186 3.85 -18.08 -4.54
CA TYR A 186 4.91 -17.28 -3.93
C TYR A 186 4.37 -15.92 -3.44
N ALA A 187 3.60 -15.20 -4.25
CA ALA A 187 3.01 -13.92 -3.87
C ALA A 187 2.05 -14.05 -2.67
N MET A 188 1.22 -15.10 -2.64
CA MET A 188 0.31 -15.38 -1.54
C MET A 188 1.07 -15.71 -0.25
N LYS A 189 2.09 -16.56 -0.33
CA LYS A 189 2.97 -16.88 0.81
C LYS A 189 3.72 -15.66 1.31
N ALA A 190 4.21 -14.80 0.41
CA ALA A 190 4.84 -13.53 0.77
C ALA A 190 3.89 -12.64 1.58
N GLY A 191 2.64 -12.46 1.12
CA GLY A 191 1.62 -11.72 1.85
C GLY A 191 1.41 -12.27 3.26
N LYS A 192 1.27 -13.59 3.38
CA LYS A 192 1.10 -14.25 4.68
C LYS A 192 2.29 -14.06 5.61
N LEU A 193 3.51 -14.18 5.10
CA LEU A 193 4.75 -13.97 5.88
C LEU A 193 4.93 -12.52 6.31
N LEU A 194 4.49 -11.57 5.48
CA LEU A 194 4.43 -10.15 5.83
C LEU A 194 3.40 -9.86 6.94
N GLY A 195 2.47 -10.78 7.19
CA GLY A 195 1.40 -10.61 8.18
C GLY A 195 0.12 -10.00 7.60
N ALA A 196 0.04 -9.88 6.28
CA ALA A 196 -1.14 -9.38 5.60
C ALA A 196 -2.30 -10.39 5.69
N SER A 197 -3.52 -9.88 5.88
CA SER A 197 -4.75 -10.67 5.83
C SER A 197 -5.17 -11.00 4.39
N HIS A 198 -4.73 -10.16 3.44
CA HIS A 198 -5.07 -10.33 2.03
C HIS A 198 -3.97 -9.77 1.12
N VAL A 199 -3.95 -10.28 -0.10
CA VAL A 199 -3.22 -9.70 -1.21
C VAL A 199 -4.19 -8.94 -2.11
N THR A 200 -3.72 -7.85 -2.73
CA THR A 200 -4.56 -7.00 -3.59
C THR A 200 -4.07 -6.99 -5.03
N LEU A 201 -4.98 -6.87 -5.97
CA LEU A 201 -4.71 -6.63 -7.39
C LEU A 201 -5.94 -6.04 -8.07
N GLU A 202 -5.75 -5.47 -9.26
CA GLU A 202 -6.86 -5.05 -10.11
C GLU A 202 -7.75 -6.25 -10.47
N LEU A 203 -9.08 -6.09 -10.41
CA LEU A 203 -10.01 -7.17 -10.77
C LEU A 203 -9.79 -7.62 -12.22
N PRO A 204 -9.36 -8.88 -12.45
CA PRO A 204 -9.19 -9.40 -13.78
C PRO A 204 -10.55 -9.48 -14.52
N ARG A 205 -10.57 -9.12 -15.81
CA ARG A 205 -11.76 -9.33 -16.65
C ARG A 205 -12.04 -10.82 -16.93
N ASP A 206 -11.05 -11.67 -16.71
CA ASP A 206 -11.12 -13.11 -16.96
C ASP A 206 -11.62 -13.81 -15.68
N THR A 207 -12.87 -14.23 -15.71
CA THR A 207 -13.52 -14.93 -14.58
C THR A 207 -12.91 -16.29 -14.28
N ALA A 208 -12.28 -16.97 -15.25
CA ALA A 208 -11.52 -18.18 -14.98
C ALA A 208 -10.29 -17.89 -14.14
N HIS A 209 -9.70 -16.70 -14.28
CA HIS A 209 -8.55 -16.30 -13.49
C HIS A 209 -8.94 -15.92 -12.06
N THR A 210 -10.08 -15.24 -11.83
CA THR A 210 -10.57 -14.95 -10.47
C THR A 210 -10.94 -16.23 -9.73
N LEU A 211 -11.52 -17.22 -10.42
CA LEU A 211 -11.75 -18.57 -9.85
C LEU A 211 -10.42 -19.27 -9.47
N ARG A 212 -9.41 -19.19 -10.36
CA ARG A 212 -8.07 -19.74 -10.10
C ARG A 212 -7.44 -19.10 -8.88
N LEU A 213 -7.47 -17.77 -8.79
CA LEU A 213 -6.91 -17.03 -7.67
C LEU A 213 -7.62 -17.36 -6.36
N GLY A 214 -8.95 -17.40 -6.35
CA GLY A 214 -9.73 -17.77 -5.17
C GLY A 214 -9.39 -19.17 -4.63
N LYS A 215 -9.31 -20.17 -5.51
CA LYS A 215 -8.89 -21.55 -5.12
C LYS A 215 -7.45 -21.61 -4.61
N MET A 216 -6.56 -20.80 -5.14
CA MET A 216 -5.17 -20.76 -4.68
C MET A 216 -5.06 -20.01 -3.35
N ALA A 217 -5.84 -18.95 -3.16
CA ALA A 217 -5.92 -18.20 -1.92
C ALA A 217 -6.43 -19.08 -0.77
N GLU A 218 -7.48 -19.87 -0.99
CA GLU A 218 -7.99 -20.86 -0.04
C GLU A 218 -6.92 -21.86 0.41
N LYS A 219 -6.17 -22.44 -0.55
CA LYS A 219 -5.08 -23.39 -0.26
C LYS A 219 -3.90 -22.76 0.49
N ASN A 220 -3.71 -21.44 0.40
CA ASN A 220 -2.63 -20.72 1.05
C ASN A 220 -3.10 -19.95 2.30
N ASP A 221 -4.37 -20.12 2.70
CA ASP A 221 -4.97 -19.50 3.88
C ASP A 221 -4.74 -17.96 3.88
N ILE A 222 -5.15 -17.32 2.80
CA ILE A 222 -5.13 -15.87 2.59
C ILE A 222 -6.30 -15.47 1.70
N HIS A 223 -6.68 -14.20 1.68
CA HIS A 223 -7.68 -13.69 0.74
C HIS A 223 -7.02 -12.96 -0.45
N VAL A 224 -7.77 -12.86 -1.54
CA VAL A 224 -7.46 -11.99 -2.67
C VAL A 224 -8.53 -10.91 -2.75
N ALA A 225 -8.15 -9.66 -2.50
CA ALA A 225 -9.05 -8.52 -2.55
C ALA A 225 -8.85 -7.75 -3.86
N TYR A 226 -9.93 -7.57 -4.59
CA TYR A 226 -9.91 -6.99 -5.94
C TYR A 226 -10.15 -5.49 -5.90
N HIS A 227 -9.17 -4.74 -6.40
CA HIS A 227 -9.19 -3.30 -6.57
C HIS A 227 -9.80 -2.91 -7.92
N GLY A 228 -10.37 -1.72 -7.99
CA GLY A 228 -10.90 -1.17 -9.22
C GLY A 228 -10.70 0.33 -9.33
N HIS A 229 -10.70 0.81 -10.57
CA HIS A 229 -10.70 2.21 -10.94
C HIS A 229 -12.10 2.67 -11.41
N GLU A 230 -12.18 3.52 -12.42
CA GLU A 230 -13.43 4.08 -12.93
C GLU A 230 -14.34 3.09 -13.70
N GLN A 231 -14.00 1.80 -13.77
CA GLN A 231 -14.86 0.73 -14.28
C GLN A 231 -15.78 0.14 -13.20
N GLN A 232 -15.64 0.55 -11.95
CA GLN A 232 -16.43 0.07 -10.82
C GLN A 232 -17.92 0.44 -10.99
N ASN A 233 -18.78 -0.50 -10.58
CA ASN A 233 -20.23 -0.30 -10.43
C ASN A 233 -20.75 -1.26 -9.34
N PRO A 234 -22.02 -1.19 -8.91
CA PRO A 234 -22.53 -1.99 -7.79
C PRO A 234 -22.36 -3.52 -7.93
N THR A 235 -22.32 -4.03 -9.15
CA THR A 235 -22.24 -5.47 -9.44
C THR A 235 -20.89 -5.93 -10.01
N TRP A 236 -19.94 -5.02 -10.10
CA TRP A 236 -18.65 -5.28 -10.78
C TRP A 236 -17.85 -6.44 -10.18
N TRP A 237 -17.95 -6.67 -8.87
CA TRP A 237 -17.26 -7.76 -8.16
C TRP A 237 -18.06 -9.05 -8.06
N ASP A 238 -19.37 -9.06 -8.35
CA ASP A 238 -20.29 -10.17 -8.04
C ASP A 238 -19.82 -11.52 -8.59
N SER A 239 -19.32 -11.53 -9.82
CA SER A 239 -18.80 -12.76 -10.45
C SER A 239 -17.60 -13.33 -9.67
N ALA A 240 -16.67 -12.50 -9.23
CA ALA A 240 -15.51 -12.96 -8.47
C ALA A 240 -15.92 -13.43 -7.05
N LEU A 241 -16.77 -12.66 -6.38
CA LEU A 241 -17.25 -12.97 -5.03
C LEU A 241 -18.02 -14.28 -4.98
N SER A 242 -18.83 -14.59 -5.99
CA SER A 242 -19.60 -15.85 -6.05
C SER A 242 -18.73 -17.10 -6.28
N GLN A 243 -17.48 -16.95 -6.72
CA GLN A 243 -16.60 -18.07 -7.11
C GLN A 243 -15.80 -18.68 -5.93
N SER A 244 -15.51 -17.91 -4.90
CA SER A 244 -14.76 -18.38 -3.74
C SER A 244 -14.96 -17.46 -2.54
N PRO A 245 -15.07 -17.99 -1.31
CA PRO A 245 -15.10 -17.19 -0.10
C PRO A 245 -13.78 -16.44 0.17
N ASN A 246 -12.68 -16.83 -0.50
CA ASN A 246 -11.38 -16.15 -0.41
C ASN A 246 -11.22 -15.02 -1.43
N ASN A 247 -12.21 -14.80 -2.32
CA ASN A 247 -12.29 -13.61 -3.14
C ASN A 247 -12.99 -12.49 -2.35
N ALA A 248 -12.41 -11.30 -2.35
CA ALA A 248 -12.88 -10.17 -1.56
C ALA A 248 -12.76 -8.86 -2.34
N MET A 249 -13.14 -7.75 -1.72
CA MET A 249 -13.06 -6.42 -2.30
C MET A 249 -11.98 -5.60 -1.59
N ASN A 250 -11.17 -4.92 -2.40
CA ASN A 250 -10.42 -3.72 -2.04
C ASN A 250 -11.05 -2.58 -2.83
N ILE A 251 -12.16 -2.04 -2.31
CA ILE A 251 -12.91 -1.00 -3.01
C ILE A 251 -12.16 0.33 -2.93
N ASP A 252 -12.11 1.08 -4.03
CA ASP A 252 -11.69 2.47 -4.02
C ASP A 252 -12.91 3.39 -4.13
N LEU A 253 -13.21 4.08 -3.04
CA LEU A 253 -14.40 4.91 -2.95
C LEU A 253 -14.32 6.16 -3.85
N GLY A 254 -13.11 6.74 -3.99
CA GLY A 254 -12.89 7.89 -4.87
C GLY A 254 -13.05 7.51 -6.35
N HIS A 255 -12.50 6.37 -6.76
CA HIS A 255 -12.71 5.85 -8.11
C HIS A 255 -14.16 5.45 -8.37
N TYR A 256 -14.86 4.95 -7.35
CA TYR A 256 -16.29 4.62 -7.45
C TYR A 256 -17.14 5.85 -7.74
N VAL A 257 -16.85 6.99 -7.06
CA VAL A 257 -17.49 8.29 -7.32
C VAL A 257 -17.11 8.83 -8.69
N ALA A 258 -15.83 8.79 -9.07
CA ALA A 258 -15.37 9.24 -10.38
C ALA A 258 -15.88 8.38 -11.54
N ALA A 259 -16.31 7.15 -11.28
CA ALA A 259 -17.01 6.29 -12.24
C ALA A 259 -18.45 6.79 -12.56
N GLY A 260 -19.01 7.64 -11.71
CA GLY A 260 -20.37 8.19 -11.87
C GLY A 260 -21.44 7.41 -11.09
N ASN A 261 -21.05 6.63 -10.08
CA ASN A 261 -22.03 5.95 -9.24
C ASN A 261 -22.67 6.92 -8.25
N GLU A 262 -24.01 7.00 -8.22
CA GLU A 262 -24.76 8.01 -7.49
C GLU A 262 -24.89 7.73 -5.99
N ALA A 263 -24.73 6.47 -5.54
CA ALA A 263 -24.93 6.08 -4.15
C ALA A 263 -23.70 5.36 -3.57
N PRO A 264 -22.55 6.06 -3.39
CA PRO A 264 -21.29 5.42 -2.96
C PRO A 264 -21.35 4.81 -1.56
N LEU A 265 -22.22 5.27 -0.67
CA LEU A 265 -22.40 4.65 0.66
C LEU A 265 -23.24 3.38 0.59
N GLN A 266 -24.09 3.21 -0.44
CA GLN A 266 -24.93 2.01 -0.56
C GLN A 266 -24.10 0.77 -0.84
N ILE A 267 -23.04 0.85 -1.69
CA ILE A 267 -22.16 -0.29 -1.95
C ILE A 267 -21.45 -0.76 -0.67
N LEU A 268 -21.11 0.17 0.23
CA LEU A 268 -20.50 -0.20 1.52
C LEU A 268 -21.51 -0.96 2.39
N LYS A 269 -22.76 -0.51 2.46
CA LYS A 269 -23.82 -1.20 3.21
C LYS A 269 -24.11 -2.59 2.64
N ASP A 270 -24.23 -2.71 1.33
CA ASP A 270 -24.60 -3.96 0.66
C ASP A 270 -23.49 -5.00 0.66
N LYS A 271 -22.22 -4.56 0.63
CA LYS A 271 -21.06 -5.43 0.40
C LYS A 271 -20.06 -5.45 1.56
N HIS A 272 -20.32 -4.80 2.71
CA HIS A 272 -19.35 -4.71 3.81
C HIS A 272 -18.72 -6.03 4.22
N GLN A 273 -19.47 -7.14 4.16
CA GLN A 273 -18.98 -8.49 4.51
C GLN A 273 -17.92 -9.03 3.53
N HIS A 274 -17.83 -8.47 2.34
CA HIS A 274 -16.86 -8.85 1.30
C HIS A 274 -15.70 -7.88 1.21
N ILE A 275 -15.76 -6.72 1.88
CA ILE A 275 -14.70 -5.72 1.86
C ILE A 275 -13.65 -6.07 2.91
N LEU A 276 -12.37 -6.12 2.54
CA LEU A 276 -11.24 -6.29 3.45
C LEU A 276 -10.44 -5.01 3.63
N SER A 277 -10.46 -4.12 2.64
CA SER A 277 -9.91 -2.77 2.71
C SER A 277 -10.64 -1.84 1.75
N MET A 278 -10.70 -0.56 2.10
CA MET A 278 -11.28 0.48 1.28
C MET A 278 -10.24 1.58 1.06
N HIS A 279 -9.89 1.87 -0.18
CA HIS A 279 -9.10 3.06 -0.48
C HIS A 279 -9.94 4.31 -0.30
N VAL A 280 -9.39 5.23 0.47
CA VAL A 280 -9.95 6.55 0.74
C VAL A 280 -9.10 7.56 0.00
N LYS A 281 -9.67 8.14 -1.03
CA LYS A 281 -9.15 9.30 -1.75
C LYS A 281 -10.30 10.22 -2.11
N ASP A 282 -10.04 11.50 -2.20
CA ASP A 282 -11.05 12.43 -2.64
C ASP A 282 -10.96 12.66 -4.14
N ARG A 283 -12.06 12.44 -4.83
CA ARG A 283 -12.16 12.62 -6.28
C ARG A 283 -13.43 13.38 -6.65
N GLN A 284 -13.33 14.11 -7.75
CA GLN A 284 -14.48 14.70 -8.39
C GLN A 284 -15.29 13.66 -9.16
N ASN A 285 -16.62 13.82 -9.15
CA ASN A 285 -17.53 13.05 -10.00
C ASN A 285 -17.38 13.44 -11.50
N PRO A 286 -18.01 12.71 -12.45
CA PRO A 286 -17.87 13.01 -13.86
C PRO A 286 -18.30 14.42 -14.26
N GLY A 287 -19.30 14.99 -13.59
CA GLY A 287 -19.78 16.36 -13.84
C GLY A 287 -18.75 17.44 -13.45
N ASN A 288 -17.89 17.14 -12.49
CA ASN A 288 -16.88 18.06 -11.97
C ASN A 288 -15.45 17.78 -12.49
N GLY A 289 -15.25 16.81 -13.40
CA GLY A 289 -13.99 16.59 -14.09
C GLY A 289 -13.15 15.40 -13.65
N LYS A 290 -13.59 14.60 -12.67
CA LYS A 290 -12.93 13.35 -12.22
C LYS A 290 -11.50 13.52 -11.66
N ASN A 291 -11.11 14.71 -11.26
CA ASN A 291 -9.75 14.95 -10.76
C ASN A 291 -9.57 14.36 -9.35
N ASN A 292 -8.34 13.95 -9.04
CA ASN A 292 -7.93 13.71 -7.66
C ASN A 292 -7.79 15.05 -6.92
N MET A 293 -8.36 15.13 -5.73
CA MET A 293 -8.46 16.35 -4.95
C MET A 293 -7.89 16.16 -3.53
N PRO A 294 -7.42 17.24 -2.90
CA PRO A 294 -7.19 17.21 -1.45
C PRO A 294 -8.48 16.86 -0.71
N PHE A 295 -8.37 16.12 0.39
CA PHE A 295 -9.53 15.65 1.17
C PHE A 295 -10.45 16.82 1.58
N GLY A 296 -11.74 16.65 1.37
CA GLY A 296 -12.78 17.67 1.57
C GLY A 296 -12.92 18.69 0.43
N LYS A 297 -12.26 18.46 -0.71
CA LYS A 297 -12.34 19.35 -1.90
C LYS A 297 -12.90 18.66 -3.14
N GLY A 298 -13.15 17.38 -3.08
CA GLY A 298 -13.81 16.60 -4.12
C GLY A 298 -15.27 16.28 -3.79
N ASP A 299 -15.77 15.23 -4.40
CA ASP A 299 -17.16 14.78 -4.27
C ASP A 299 -17.28 13.42 -3.58
N THR A 300 -16.16 12.84 -3.09
CA THR A 300 -16.18 11.57 -2.37
C THR A 300 -16.71 11.80 -0.95
N PRO A 301 -17.77 11.10 -0.51
CA PRO A 301 -18.35 11.26 0.83
C PRO A 301 -17.50 10.56 1.89
N ILE A 302 -16.27 11.06 2.10
CA ILE A 302 -15.27 10.45 2.99
C ILE A 302 -15.74 10.46 4.44
N VAL A 303 -16.28 11.58 4.90
CA VAL A 303 -16.76 11.74 6.28
C VAL A 303 -17.85 10.73 6.56
N GLU A 304 -18.89 10.69 5.72
CA GLU A 304 -20.04 9.82 5.86
C GLU A 304 -19.64 8.33 5.74
N ALA A 305 -18.67 8.00 4.90
CA ALA A 305 -18.16 6.63 4.77
C ALA A 305 -17.44 6.18 6.03
N LEU A 306 -16.57 7.03 6.60
CA LEU A 306 -15.84 6.73 7.83
C LEU A 306 -16.76 6.65 9.04
N GLN A 307 -17.76 7.56 9.13
CA GLN A 307 -18.78 7.50 10.18
C GLN A 307 -19.65 6.24 10.05
N LEU A 308 -20.05 5.87 8.82
CA LEU A 308 -20.75 4.61 8.57
C LEU A 308 -19.93 3.40 9.05
N MET A 309 -18.62 3.37 8.76
CA MET A 309 -17.74 2.30 9.25
C MET A 309 -17.68 2.24 10.78
N ARG A 310 -17.59 3.39 11.44
CA ARG A 310 -17.59 3.51 12.90
C ARG A 310 -18.91 3.03 13.52
N ASP A 311 -20.02 3.57 13.02
CA ASP A 311 -21.35 3.39 13.61
C ASP A 311 -21.88 1.95 13.41
N GLU A 312 -21.63 1.37 12.24
CA GLU A 312 -21.98 -0.02 11.89
C GLU A 312 -20.89 -1.02 12.30
N LYS A 313 -19.76 -0.56 12.88
CA LYS A 313 -18.64 -1.37 13.35
C LYS A 313 -18.04 -2.26 12.26
N TYR A 314 -17.88 -1.72 11.05
CA TYR A 314 -17.22 -2.45 9.97
C TYR A 314 -15.76 -2.69 10.31
N THR A 315 -15.26 -3.87 9.95
CA THR A 315 -13.94 -4.37 10.39
C THR A 315 -12.82 -4.19 9.35
N PHE A 316 -13.16 -3.73 8.15
CA PHE A 316 -12.17 -3.50 7.10
C PHE A 316 -11.41 -2.19 7.31
N ALA A 317 -10.16 -2.15 6.82
CA ALA A 317 -9.33 -0.95 6.95
C ALA A 317 -9.74 0.15 5.96
N ALA A 318 -9.70 1.41 6.40
CA ALA A 318 -9.75 2.59 5.54
C ALA A 318 -8.32 3.01 5.19
N THR A 319 -7.95 2.86 3.92
CA THR A 319 -6.60 3.03 3.39
C THR A 319 -6.48 4.36 2.67
N ILE A 320 -5.77 5.31 3.24
CA ILE A 320 -5.50 6.59 2.58
C ILE A 320 -4.63 6.35 1.35
N GLU A 321 -5.07 6.88 0.19
CA GLU A 321 -4.30 6.90 -1.04
C GLU A 321 -4.11 8.33 -1.53
N TYR A 322 -2.86 8.79 -1.51
CA TYR A 322 -2.47 10.11 -1.96
C TYR A 322 -2.13 10.11 -3.45
N GLU A 323 -2.91 10.82 -4.26
CA GLU A 323 -2.72 10.87 -5.72
C GLU A 323 -2.93 12.24 -6.37
N TYR A 324 -3.31 13.28 -5.62
CA TYR A 324 -3.40 14.62 -6.19
C TYR A 324 -2.02 15.29 -6.27
N LYS A 325 -1.92 16.33 -7.10
CA LYS A 325 -0.67 17.07 -7.27
C LYS A 325 -0.29 17.78 -5.96
N THR A 326 0.93 17.54 -5.49
CA THR A 326 1.46 18.22 -4.30
C THR A 326 1.48 19.73 -4.54
N PRO A 327 0.90 20.56 -3.64
CA PRO A 327 1.00 22.01 -3.71
C PRO A 327 2.46 22.49 -3.61
N GLU A 328 2.79 23.63 -4.24
CA GLU A 328 4.16 24.15 -4.34
C GLU A 328 4.83 24.40 -2.96
N ASN A 329 4.03 24.73 -1.94
CA ASN A 329 4.53 25.01 -0.58
C ASN A 329 4.25 23.86 0.39
N SER A 330 4.17 22.62 -0.10
CA SER A 330 3.88 21.44 0.73
C SER A 330 4.75 20.25 0.31
N THR A 331 4.75 19.21 1.13
CA THR A 331 5.41 17.93 0.82
C THR A 331 4.38 16.80 0.78
N ILE A 332 4.75 15.68 0.18
CA ILE A 332 3.92 14.46 0.18
C ILE A 332 3.57 14.04 1.61
N ILE A 333 4.55 14.09 2.52
CA ILE A 333 4.34 13.76 3.94
C ILE A 333 3.33 14.71 4.59
N ASP A 334 3.43 16.01 4.34
CA ASP A 334 2.49 16.99 4.91
C ASP A 334 1.08 16.81 4.36
N GLU A 335 0.93 16.50 3.08
CA GLU A 335 -0.38 16.25 2.47
C GLU A 335 -1.03 14.97 3.00
N ILE A 336 -0.25 13.91 3.20
CA ILE A 336 -0.74 12.67 3.83
C ILE A 336 -1.13 12.94 5.29
N LYS A 337 -0.37 13.74 6.05
CA LYS A 337 -0.74 14.17 7.41
C LYS A 337 -2.06 14.93 7.43
N LYS A 338 -2.30 15.82 6.47
CA LYS A 338 -3.58 16.53 6.33
C LYS A 338 -4.73 15.55 6.06
N SER A 339 -4.52 14.55 5.21
CA SER A 339 -5.51 13.52 4.93
C SER A 339 -5.81 12.66 6.17
N ILE A 340 -4.77 12.31 6.97
CA ILE A 340 -4.92 11.61 8.25
C ILE A 340 -5.73 12.45 9.24
N ALA A 341 -5.40 13.74 9.38
CA ALA A 341 -6.12 14.65 10.27
C ALA A 341 -7.60 14.77 9.87
N TYR A 342 -7.89 14.92 8.57
CA TYR A 342 -9.25 14.94 8.04
C TYR A 342 -10.06 13.67 8.39
N CYS A 343 -9.43 12.49 8.21
CA CYS A 343 -10.08 11.22 8.57
C CYS A 343 -10.29 11.09 10.09
N LYS A 344 -9.33 11.56 10.88
CA LYS A 344 -9.41 11.57 12.33
C LYS A 344 -10.57 12.44 12.81
N ASP A 345 -10.67 13.68 12.31
CA ASP A 345 -11.75 14.63 12.65
C ASP A 345 -13.12 14.02 12.28
N ALA A 346 -13.22 13.35 11.12
CA ALA A 346 -14.44 12.66 10.70
C ALA A 346 -14.86 11.51 11.64
N LEU A 347 -13.91 10.80 12.22
CA LEU A 347 -14.18 9.69 13.14
C LEU A 347 -14.42 10.14 14.59
N GLU A 348 -13.94 11.31 14.98
CA GLU A 348 -14.10 11.89 16.32
C GLU A 348 -15.32 12.80 16.44
N SER A 349 -15.94 13.21 15.30
CA SER A 349 -17.16 14.04 15.23
C SER A 349 -18.50 13.23 15.39
#